data_d0d6b046b6922344bcd32acf5bd062a5
#
_entry.id   d0d6b046b6922344bcd32acf5bd062a5
#
_cell.length_a   1.000
_cell.length_b   1.000
_cell.length_c   1.000
_cell.angle_alpha   90.00
_cell.angle_beta   90.00
_cell.angle_gamma   90.00
#
_symmetry.space_group_name_H-M   'P 1'
#
loop_
_entity.id
_entity.type
_entity.pdbx_description
1 polymer ?
#
loop_
_entity_poly.entity_id
_entity_poly.type
_entity_poly.pdbx_seq_one_letter_code
_entity_poly.pdbx_strand_id
1 'polypeptide(L)'
;NFKVRLKEQGVLPAVAIGLNDFAGTGIYSSEYIVGSYGINRTDFHFGIGFGLLNGSDLRFKNPFGYLSDKFYDRPSGFKDQGGSFQPSRYFSGETASPFFGVSHALNNKLILKAEYDSSVRPGLVPFRIPENDFSFGLDYLITDRFSIGVSFERGDYASFKFVYKNNPVKTYQKSEYARGDLRRGDNKYTQLINNLEEN
;
A
#
# COMPACT_ATOMS: atom_id res chain seq x y z
N ASN A 1 -4.17 2.11 -12.50
CA ASN A 1 -4.38 1.81 -11.07
C ASN A 1 -5.28 2.89 -10.46
N PHE A 2 -6.15 2.48 -9.56
CA PHE A 2 -7.09 3.35 -8.86
C PHE A 2 -6.95 3.10 -7.36
N LYS A 3 -6.87 4.17 -6.57
CA LYS A 3 -6.80 4.09 -5.11
C LYS A 3 -7.62 5.21 -4.49
N VAL A 4 -8.50 4.86 -3.57
CA VAL A 4 -9.31 5.82 -2.80
C VAL A 4 -9.05 5.64 -1.32
N ARG A 5 -8.79 6.74 -0.63
CA ARG A 5 -8.78 6.77 0.82
C ARG A 5 -10.21 7.00 1.31
N LEU A 6 -10.72 6.04 2.09
CA LEU A 6 -12.06 6.09 2.66
C LEU A 6 -12.08 6.83 3.99
N LYS A 7 -10.98 6.73 4.74
CA LYS A 7 -10.86 7.29 6.08
C LYS A 7 -9.44 7.75 6.34
N GLU A 8 -9.27 8.89 6.97
CA GLU A 8 -7.98 9.35 7.49
C GLU A 8 -7.66 8.71 8.84
N GLN A 9 -6.38 8.68 9.17
CA GLN A 9 -5.92 8.22 10.48
C GLN A 9 -6.39 9.19 11.56
N GLY A 10 -6.89 8.61 12.63
CA GLY A 10 -7.19 9.26 13.90
C GLY A 10 -6.87 8.30 15.03
N VAL A 11 -7.84 8.04 15.90
CA VAL A 11 -7.74 6.96 16.90
C VAL A 11 -7.70 5.59 16.22
N LEU A 12 -8.38 5.46 15.07
CA LEU A 12 -8.37 4.27 14.23
C LEU A 12 -7.47 4.47 13.00
N PRO A 13 -6.97 3.38 12.40
CA PRO A 13 -6.17 3.45 11.18
C PRO A 13 -6.86 4.21 10.05
N ALA A 14 -6.05 4.82 9.18
CA ALA A 14 -6.50 5.22 7.86
C ALA A 14 -6.90 3.97 7.06
N VAL A 15 -7.96 4.08 6.25
CA VAL A 15 -8.44 2.97 5.42
C VAL A 15 -8.46 3.41 3.96
N ALA A 16 -7.93 2.58 3.09
CA ALA A 16 -7.99 2.79 1.65
C ALA A 16 -8.37 1.50 0.91
N ILE A 17 -8.96 1.67 -0.26
CA ILE A 17 -9.25 0.62 -1.23
C ILE A 17 -8.43 0.90 -2.49
N GLY A 18 -7.88 -0.14 -3.10
CA GLY A 18 -7.20 -0.02 -4.37
C GLY A 18 -7.59 -1.10 -5.36
N LEU A 19 -7.53 -0.73 -6.64
CA LEU A 19 -7.77 -1.60 -7.79
C LEU A 19 -6.56 -1.45 -8.72
N ASN A 20 -5.84 -2.51 -8.94
CA ASN A 20 -4.75 -2.57 -9.91
C ASN A 20 -5.27 -3.15 -11.23
N ASP A 21 -4.69 -2.70 -12.34
CA ASP A 21 -5.10 -3.06 -13.69
C ASP A 21 -6.60 -2.80 -13.94
N PHE A 22 -7.10 -1.70 -13.37
CA PHE A 22 -8.47 -1.24 -13.54
C PHE A 22 -8.73 -0.88 -15.00
N ALA A 23 -9.68 -1.55 -15.64
CA ALA A 23 -9.98 -1.42 -17.07
C ALA A 23 -8.77 -1.62 -18.01
N GLY A 24 -7.74 -2.34 -17.55
CA GLY A 24 -6.57 -2.70 -18.36
C GLY A 24 -6.69 -4.07 -19.00
N THR A 25 -5.56 -4.80 -19.10
CA THR A 25 -5.54 -6.14 -19.68
C THR A 25 -6.17 -7.22 -18.80
N GLY A 26 -6.34 -6.94 -17.51
CA GLY A 26 -6.81 -7.89 -16.50
C GLY A 26 -5.78 -8.95 -16.09
N ILE A 27 -4.62 -8.99 -16.74
CA ILE A 27 -3.53 -9.92 -16.40
C ILE A 27 -2.98 -9.61 -15.01
N TYR A 28 -2.86 -8.31 -14.68
CA TYR A 28 -2.34 -7.84 -13.39
C TYR A 28 -3.46 -7.40 -12.43
N SER A 29 -4.68 -7.88 -12.66
CA SER A 29 -5.84 -7.49 -11.86
C SER A 29 -5.70 -7.97 -10.43
N SER A 30 -5.74 -7.02 -9.54
CA SER A 30 -5.80 -7.25 -8.09
C SER A 30 -6.51 -6.11 -7.38
N GLU A 31 -7.17 -6.44 -6.32
CA GLU A 31 -7.88 -5.51 -5.48
C GLU A 31 -7.40 -5.66 -4.03
N TYR A 32 -7.47 -4.59 -3.28
CA TYR A 32 -7.10 -4.65 -1.87
C TYR A 32 -7.84 -3.63 -1.02
N ILE A 33 -7.96 -3.99 0.24
CA ILE A 33 -8.34 -3.07 1.31
C ILE A 33 -7.13 -3.00 2.25
N VAL A 34 -6.70 -1.79 2.60
CA VAL A 34 -5.54 -1.59 3.46
C VAL A 34 -5.84 -0.61 4.58
N GLY A 35 -5.47 -0.99 5.80
CA GLY A 35 -5.36 -0.15 6.95
C GLY A 35 -3.92 0.35 7.11
N SER A 36 -3.75 1.62 7.47
CA SER A 36 -2.44 2.23 7.72
C SER A 36 -2.46 3.01 9.02
N TYR A 37 -1.48 2.79 9.86
CA TYR A 37 -1.39 3.45 11.16
C TYR A 37 0.05 3.85 11.48
N GLY A 38 0.28 5.14 11.65
CA GLY A 38 1.58 5.71 12.03
C GLY A 38 1.64 6.03 13.52
N ILE A 39 2.69 5.56 14.20
CA ILE A 39 2.98 5.88 15.60
C ILE A 39 4.43 6.35 15.68
N ASN A 40 4.66 7.59 16.07
CA ASN A 40 5.99 8.18 16.18
C ASN A 40 6.77 8.06 14.85
N ARG A 41 7.78 7.16 14.83
CA ARG A 41 8.66 6.91 13.68
C ARG A 41 8.36 5.61 12.96
N THR A 42 7.24 4.97 13.29
CA THR A 42 6.87 3.66 12.74
C THR A 42 5.53 3.75 12.04
N ASP A 43 5.48 3.27 10.81
CA ASP A 43 4.26 3.12 10.04
C ASP A 43 3.95 1.64 9.88
N PHE A 44 2.73 1.26 10.19
CA PHE A 44 2.18 -0.07 10.02
C PHE A 44 1.16 -0.06 8.88
N HIS A 45 1.21 -1.08 8.05
CA HIS A 45 0.25 -1.33 6.99
C HIS A 45 -0.22 -2.77 7.09
N PHE A 46 -1.51 -2.99 7.01
CA PHE A 46 -2.09 -4.32 6.98
C PHE A 46 -3.30 -4.31 6.06
N GLY A 47 -3.47 -5.37 5.32
CA GLY A 47 -4.54 -5.41 4.34
C GLY A 47 -4.92 -6.81 3.92
N ILE A 48 -5.93 -6.84 3.08
CA ILE A 48 -6.47 -8.04 2.44
C ILE A 48 -6.41 -7.83 0.94
N GLY A 49 -5.82 -8.78 0.24
CA GLY A 49 -5.64 -8.76 -1.20
C GLY A 49 -6.44 -9.86 -1.90
N PHE A 50 -6.90 -9.53 -3.10
CA PHE A 50 -7.64 -10.40 -4.00
C PHE A 50 -6.94 -10.46 -5.37
N GLY A 51 -7.29 -11.42 -6.19
CA GLY A 51 -6.68 -11.59 -7.49
C GLY A 51 -5.20 -11.93 -7.38
N LEU A 52 -4.31 -11.17 -8.00
CA LEU A 52 -2.87 -11.41 -7.91
C LEU A 52 -2.27 -11.17 -6.52
N LEU A 53 -2.97 -10.50 -5.63
CA LEU A 53 -2.56 -10.38 -4.23
C LEU A 53 -3.04 -11.54 -3.35
N ASN A 54 -3.58 -12.61 -3.93
CA ASN A 54 -4.08 -13.78 -3.22
C ASN A 54 -3.18 -15.02 -3.42
N GLY A 55 -1.90 -14.89 -3.17
CA GLY A 55 -0.91 -15.96 -3.36
C GLY A 55 -0.29 -16.53 -2.09
N SER A 56 -0.60 -15.99 -0.92
CA SER A 56 -0.05 -16.45 0.35
C SER A 56 -0.59 -17.81 0.79
N ASP A 57 0.20 -18.55 1.54
CA ASP A 57 -0.25 -19.77 2.24
C ASP A 57 -1.21 -19.46 3.40
N LEU A 58 -1.25 -18.19 3.87
CA LEU A 58 -2.19 -17.72 4.89
C LEU A 58 -3.57 -17.32 4.33
N ARG A 59 -3.95 -17.87 3.18
CA ARG A 59 -5.25 -17.61 2.55
C ARG A 59 -6.41 -18.01 3.48
N PHE A 60 -7.44 -17.21 3.44
CA PHE A 60 -8.69 -17.47 4.14
C PHE A 60 -9.89 -17.27 3.20
N LYS A 61 -11.04 -17.76 3.60
CA LYS A 61 -12.26 -17.66 2.79
C LYS A 61 -12.63 -16.20 2.57
N ASN A 62 -13.00 -15.85 1.33
CA ASN A 62 -13.33 -14.49 0.96
C ASN A 62 -14.44 -13.92 1.87
N PRO A 63 -14.18 -12.84 2.62
CA PRO A 63 -15.18 -12.29 3.54
C PRO A 63 -16.39 -11.70 2.84
N PHE A 64 -16.27 -11.25 1.59
CA PHE A 64 -17.41 -10.74 0.83
C PHE A 64 -18.40 -11.84 0.42
N GLY A 65 -17.96 -13.09 0.42
CA GLY A 65 -18.84 -14.24 0.20
C GLY A 65 -19.95 -14.38 1.25
N TYR A 66 -19.76 -13.82 2.45
CA TYR A 66 -20.82 -13.75 3.46
C TYR A 66 -21.94 -12.76 3.09
N LEU A 67 -21.66 -11.80 2.20
CA LEU A 67 -22.65 -10.87 1.68
C LEU A 67 -23.42 -11.44 0.49
N SER A 68 -22.74 -12.19 -0.38
CA SER A 68 -23.33 -12.88 -1.52
C SER A 68 -22.38 -13.94 -2.06
N ASP A 69 -22.91 -15.14 -2.37
CA ASP A 69 -22.15 -16.24 -2.98
C ASP A 69 -21.50 -15.86 -4.32
N LYS A 70 -22.01 -14.83 -5.00
CA LYS A 70 -21.43 -14.30 -6.23
C LYS A 70 -19.98 -13.81 -6.07
N PHE A 71 -19.58 -13.44 -4.85
CA PHE A 71 -18.21 -13.04 -4.58
C PHE A 71 -17.23 -14.21 -4.53
N TYR A 72 -17.71 -15.45 -4.43
CA TYR A 72 -16.80 -16.60 -4.51
C TYR A 72 -16.36 -16.90 -5.95
N ASP A 73 -17.13 -16.47 -6.94
CA ASP A 73 -16.81 -16.65 -8.36
C ASP A 73 -16.03 -15.46 -8.91
N ARG A 74 -14.73 -15.70 -9.20
CA ARG A 74 -13.94 -14.72 -9.94
C ARG A 74 -13.97 -15.08 -11.42
N PRO A 75 -14.57 -14.24 -12.28
CA PRO A 75 -14.58 -14.50 -13.72
C PRO A 75 -13.16 -14.68 -14.25
N SER A 76 -12.92 -15.76 -14.99
CA SER A 76 -11.66 -15.98 -15.70
C SER A 76 -11.43 -14.85 -16.69
N GLY A 77 -10.16 -14.45 -16.83
CA GLY A 77 -9.65 -13.28 -17.55
C GLY A 77 -10.41 -12.75 -18.75
N PHE A 78 -10.00 -11.60 -19.20
CA PHE A 78 -10.58 -10.95 -20.38
C PHE A 78 -10.38 -11.86 -21.60
N LYS A 79 -11.46 -12.35 -22.15
CA LYS A 79 -11.44 -13.07 -23.43
C LYS A 79 -10.93 -12.08 -24.50
N ASP A 80 -9.64 -12.15 -24.81
CA ASP A 80 -8.94 -11.54 -25.96
C ASP A 80 -9.09 -10.02 -26.17
N GLN A 81 -9.77 -9.30 -25.33
CA GLN A 81 -9.93 -7.84 -25.43
C GLN A 81 -9.58 -7.15 -24.13
N GLY A 82 -8.39 -6.56 -24.08
CA GLY A 82 -8.01 -5.65 -22.99
C GLY A 82 -8.94 -4.43 -22.93
N GLY A 83 -9.04 -3.80 -21.75
CA GLY A 83 -9.78 -2.55 -21.59
C GLY A 83 -11.26 -2.69 -21.23
N SER A 84 -11.78 -3.88 -20.93
CA SER A 84 -13.16 -4.04 -20.49
C SER A 84 -13.32 -3.85 -18.99
N PHE A 85 -14.35 -3.13 -18.58
CA PHE A 85 -14.72 -2.94 -17.19
C PHE A 85 -15.67 -4.07 -16.76
N GLN A 86 -15.21 -4.91 -15.81
CA GLN A 86 -15.99 -6.04 -15.28
C GLN A 86 -16.14 -5.92 -13.75
N PRO A 87 -17.19 -5.25 -13.26
CA PRO A 87 -17.40 -5.05 -11.82
C PRO A 87 -17.48 -6.34 -11.00
N SER A 88 -18.03 -7.43 -11.60
CA SER A 88 -18.14 -8.73 -10.95
C SER A 88 -16.81 -9.39 -10.61
N ARG A 89 -15.70 -8.88 -11.17
CA ARG A 89 -14.36 -9.38 -10.91
C ARG A 89 -13.75 -8.79 -9.63
N TYR A 90 -14.19 -7.61 -9.23
CA TYR A 90 -13.57 -6.93 -8.12
C TYR A 90 -13.97 -7.54 -6.78
N PHE A 91 -12.97 -7.75 -5.90
CA PHE A 91 -13.10 -8.37 -4.59
C PHE A 91 -13.71 -9.78 -4.61
N SER A 92 -13.63 -10.46 -5.76
CA SER A 92 -14.15 -11.80 -5.97
C SER A 92 -13.05 -12.86 -6.00
N GLY A 93 -13.44 -14.10 -5.80
CA GLY A 93 -12.61 -15.28 -5.69
C GLY A 93 -12.94 -16.06 -4.41
N GLU A 94 -12.65 -17.35 -4.40
CA GLU A 94 -12.95 -18.23 -3.27
C GLU A 94 -12.25 -17.80 -1.98
N THR A 95 -11.01 -17.29 -2.12
CA THR A 95 -10.16 -16.89 -1.01
C THR A 95 -9.62 -15.47 -1.17
N ALA A 96 -9.08 -14.93 -0.09
CA ALA A 96 -8.31 -13.71 -0.02
C ALA A 96 -7.05 -13.96 0.82
N SER A 97 -5.99 -13.17 0.61
CA SER A 97 -4.75 -13.26 1.36
C SER A 97 -4.49 -12.02 2.19
N PRO A 98 -3.95 -12.17 3.40
CA PRO A 98 -3.46 -11.03 4.16
C PRO A 98 -2.12 -10.55 3.56
N PHE A 99 -1.84 -9.28 3.70
CA PHE A 99 -0.53 -8.69 3.53
C PHE A 99 -0.28 -7.66 4.63
N PHE A 100 0.97 -7.46 4.98
CA PHE A 100 1.32 -6.45 5.97
C PHE A 100 2.73 -5.91 5.72
N GLY A 101 2.98 -4.71 6.22
CA GLY A 101 4.26 -4.05 6.14
C GLY A 101 4.48 -3.15 7.33
N VAL A 102 5.74 -2.95 7.66
CA VAL A 102 6.19 -2.00 8.65
C VAL A 102 7.37 -1.22 8.11
N SER A 103 7.37 0.08 8.34
CA SER A 103 8.53 0.92 8.12
C SER A 103 8.87 1.68 9.40
N HIS A 104 10.16 1.70 9.76
CA HIS A 104 10.66 2.36 10.95
C HIS A 104 11.82 3.30 10.62
N ALA A 105 11.65 4.59 10.90
CA ALA A 105 12.72 5.55 10.75
C ALA A 105 13.64 5.54 12.00
N LEU A 106 14.78 4.86 11.90
CA LEU A 106 15.81 4.84 12.96
C LEU A 106 16.30 6.25 13.29
N ASN A 107 16.47 7.06 12.26
CA ASN A 107 16.82 8.48 12.38
C ASN A 107 16.26 9.23 11.16
N ASN A 108 16.61 10.50 10.99
CA ASN A 108 16.12 11.34 9.89
C ASN A 108 16.63 10.91 8.50
N LYS A 109 17.59 9.99 8.44
CA LYS A 109 18.22 9.56 7.19
C LYS A 109 18.02 8.07 6.89
N LEU A 110 17.76 7.25 7.89
CA LEU A 110 17.74 5.80 7.75
C LEU A 110 16.38 5.23 8.08
N ILE A 111 15.79 4.48 7.14
CA ILE A 111 14.50 3.83 7.28
C ILE A 111 14.67 2.34 7.03
N LEU A 112 14.22 1.53 7.98
CA LEU A 112 14.07 0.09 7.83
C LEU A 112 12.66 -0.25 7.36
N LYS A 113 12.54 -1.30 6.56
CA LYS A 113 11.26 -1.82 6.07
C LYS A 113 11.24 -3.33 6.17
N ALA A 114 10.09 -3.85 6.53
CA ALA A 114 9.79 -5.28 6.45
C ALA A 114 8.37 -5.44 5.91
N GLU A 115 8.19 -6.37 4.99
CA GLU A 115 6.92 -6.61 4.32
C GLU A 115 6.66 -8.11 4.24
N TYR A 116 5.40 -8.50 4.40
CA TYR A 116 4.85 -9.78 4.02
C TYR A 116 4.02 -9.58 2.77
N ASP A 117 4.51 -10.07 1.64
CA ASP A 117 3.92 -9.87 0.32
C ASP A 117 3.24 -11.16 -0.14
N SER A 118 1.93 -11.10 -0.26
CA SER A 118 1.09 -12.19 -0.73
C SER A 118 0.88 -12.22 -2.25
N SER A 119 1.63 -11.42 -3.01
CA SER A 119 1.42 -11.31 -4.46
C SER A 119 1.89 -12.55 -5.22
N VAL A 120 1.10 -12.96 -6.22
CA VAL A 120 1.52 -13.88 -7.27
C VAL A 120 2.06 -13.05 -8.44
N ARG A 121 3.20 -13.43 -8.99
CA ARG A 121 3.74 -12.79 -10.20
C ARG A 121 3.38 -13.62 -11.43
N PRO A 122 2.40 -13.19 -12.26
CA PRO A 122 2.12 -13.88 -13.50
C PRO A 122 3.23 -13.62 -14.50
N GLY A 123 3.65 -14.64 -15.19
CA GLY A 123 4.19 -14.53 -16.56
C GLY A 123 5.66 -14.58 -16.60
N LEU A 124 6.62 -14.85 -16.59
CA LEU A 124 7.88 -15.25 -17.20
C LEU A 124 8.11 -16.74 -16.95
N VAL A 125 8.11 -17.49 -17.99
CA VAL A 125 8.43 -18.92 -17.91
C VAL A 125 9.96 -19.05 -17.89
N PRO A 126 10.54 -19.80 -16.91
CA PRO A 126 9.86 -20.59 -15.90
C PRO A 126 9.37 -19.74 -14.71
N PHE A 127 8.19 -20.07 -14.24
CA PHE A 127 7.57 -19.48 -13.08
C PHE A 127 8.45 -19.77 -11.85
N ARG A 128 9.14 -18.77 -11.35
CA ARG A 128 9.89 -18.92 -10.12
C ARG A 128 8.96 -18.58 -8.97
N ILE A 129 8.62 -19.58 -8.19
CA ILE A 129 7.90 -19.39 -6.93
C ILE A 129 8.92 -18.84 -5.93
N PRO A 130 8.65 -17.70 -5.28
CA PRO A 130 9.53 -17.17 -4.26
C PRO A 130 9.74 -18.16 -3.12
N GLU A 131 10.91 -18.16 -2.51
CA GLU A 131 11.23 -19.05 -1.40
C GLU A 131 10.40 -18.77 -0.15
N ASN A 132 10.01 -17.50 0.03
CA ASN A 132 9.14 -17.07 1.13
C ASN A 132 8.38 -15.79 0.75
N ASP A 133 7.50 -15.33 1.62
CA ASP A 133 6.68 -14.14 1.42
C ASP A 133 7.25 -12.87 2.10
N PHE A 134 8.41 -12.97 2.76
CA PHE A 134 9.00 -11.86 3.48
C PHE A 134 10.03 -11.09 2.66
N SER A 135 9.96 -9.77 2.74
CA SER A 135 10.92 -8.85 2.15
C SER A 135 11.43 -7.87 3.20
N PHE A 136 12.71 -7.53 3.11
CA PHE A 136 13.35 -6.57 4.00
C PHE A 136 14.06 -5.51 3.18
N GLY A 137 13.97 -4.27 3.62
CA GLY A 137 14.59 -3.15 2.92
C GLY A 137 15.19 -2.12 3.87
N LEU A 138 16.15 -1.39 3.33
CA LEU A 138 16.81 -0.28 4.00
C LEU A 138 16.93 0.88 3.01
N ASP A 139 16.37 2.02 3.36
CA ASP A 139 16.51 3.26 2.60
C ASP A 139 17.40 4.25 3.37
N TYR A 140 18.39 4.84 2.69
CA TYR A 140 19.27 5.86 3.24
C TYR A 140 19.19 7.15 2.45
N LEU A 141 18.88 8.25 3.14
CA LEU A 141 18.81 9.59 2.59
C LEU A 141 20.19 10.24 2.64
N ILE A 142 20.88 10.30 1.52
CA ILE A 142 22.20 10.93 1.41
C ILE A 142 22.06 12.45 1.53
N THR A 143 21.15 13.03 0.75
CA THR A 143 20.75 14.43 0.78
C THR A 143 19.24 14.54 0.68
N ASP A 144 18.67 15.73 0.86
CA ASP A 144 17.22 15.97 0.71
C ASP A 144 16.70 15.60 -0.68
N ARG A 145 17.57 15.49 -1.67
CA ARG A 145 17.23 15.18 -3.05
C ARG A 145 17.67 13.79 -3.50
N PHE A 146 18.60 13.18 -2.80
CA PHE A 146 19.19 11.91 -3.22
C PHE A 146 19.11 10.86 -2.13
N SER A 147 18.51 9.72 -2.45
CA SER A 147 18.45 8.56 -1.57
C SER A 147 18.83 7.29 -2.31
N ILE A 148 19.39 6.36 -1.57
CA ILE A 148 19.69 5.00 -2.00
C ILE A 148 18.89 4.03 -1.15
N GLY A 149 18.59 2.88 -1.71
CA GLY A 149 17.94 1.79 -0.98
C GLY A 149 18.49 0.46 -1.43
N VAL A 150 18.48 -0.48 -0.51
CA VAL A 150 18.75 -1.89 -0.77
C VAL A 150 17.60 -2.70 -0.23
N SER A 151 17.22 -3.76 -0.91
CA SER A 151 16.23 -4.69 -0.39
C SER A 151 16.58 -6.13 -0.75
N PHE A 152 16.13 -7.03 0.09
CA PHE A 152 16.12 -8.46 -0.15
C PHE A 152 14.66 -8.90 -0.17
N GLU A 153 14.23 -9.39 -1.31
CA GLU A 153 12.82 -9.61 -1.60
C GLU A 153 12.53 -11.11 -1.70
N ARG A 154 11.64 -11.58 -0.83
CA ARG A 154 11.01 -12.91 -0.86
C ARG A 154 11.99 -14.08 -0.96
N GLY A 155 13.20 -13.93 -0.38
CA GLY A 155 14.24 -14.96 -0.37
C GLY A 155 15.04 -15.09 -1.67
N ASP A 156 14.61 -14.44 -2.76
CA ASP A 156 15.14 -14.70 -4.11
C ASP A 156 15.92 -13.53 -4.71
N TYR A 157 15.56 -12.29 -4.38
CA TYR A 157 16.06 -11.12 -5.09
C TYR A 157 16.70 -10.12 -4.13
N ALA A 158 17.90 -9.66 -4.51
CA ALA A 158 18.45 -8.44 -3.96
C ALA A 158 18.19 -7.31 -4.96
N SER A 159 17.65 -6.19 -4.50
CA SER A 159 17.44 -5.02 -5.33
C SER A 159 18.19 -3.80 -4.79
N PHE A 160 18.55 -2.92 -5.71
CA PHE A 160 19.23 -1.68 -5.42
C PHE A 160 18.45 -0.52 -6.05
N LYS A 161 18.16 0.50 -5.26
CA LYS A 161 17.33 1.62 -5.67
C LYS A 161 18.08 2.93 -5.54
N PHE A 162 18.01 3.76 -6.57
CA PHE A 162 18.39 5.16 -6.55
C PHE A 162 17.16 6.03 -6.72
N VAL A 163 17.04 7.06 -5.94
CA VAL A 163 15.99 8.07 -6.13
C VAL A 163 16.61 9.44 -6.10
N TYR A 164 16.47 10.16 -7.21
CA TYR A 164 16.79 11.57 -7.30
C TYR A 164 15.51 12.38 -7.46
N LYS A 165 15.28 13.30 -6.52
CA LYS A 165 14.12 14.20 -6.53
C LYS A 165 14.55 15.55 -7.06
N ASN A 166 14.10 15.90 -8.26
CA ASN A 166 14.25 17.25 -8.80
C ASN A 166 12.87 17.89 -8.93
N ASN A 167 12.70 19.05 -8.31
CA ASN A 167 11.49 19.84 -8.49
C ASN A 167 11.84 21.01 -9.40
N PRO A 168 11.53 20.95 -10.70
CA PRO A 168 11.88 22.00 -11.67
C PRO A 168 11.09 23.33 -11.45
N VAL A 169 10.01 23.26 -10.68
CA VAL A 169 9.17 24.44 -10.39
C VAL A 169 9.29 24.78 -8.91
N LYS A 170 9.98 25.87 -8.59
CA LYS A 170 10.14 26.40 -7.24
C LYS A 170 8.83 26.92 -6.60
N THR A 171 7.68 26.65 -7.15
CA THR A 171 6.42 27.34 -6.83
C THR A 171 5.48 26.56 -5.93
N TYR A 172 5.90 25.58 -5.19
CA TYR A 172 5.08 25.08 -4.09
C TYR A 172 5.93 24.37 -3.05
N GLN A 173 6.29 25.07 -2.00
CA GLN A 173 6.80 24.43 -0.80
C GLN A 173 5.67 23.65 -0.12
N LYS A 174 5.43 22.45 -0.61
CA LYS A 174 4.70 21.43 0.14
C LYS A 174 5.72 20.67 0.98
N SER A 175 6.53 21.42 1.73
CA SER A 175 7.75 20.88 2.35
C SER A 175 7.55 20.23 3.70
N GLU A 176 6.36 20.26 4.28
CA GLU A 176 6.20 19.75 5.66
C GLU A 176 5.11 18.72 5.85
N TYR A 177 4.30 18.42 4.81
CA TYR A 177 3.18 17.48 4.96
C TYR A 177 3.52 16.01 4.67
N ALA A 178 4.75 15.70 4.30
CA ALA A 178 5.17 14.34 4.01
C ALA A 178 5.78 13.59 5.21
N ARG A 179 5.99 14.27 6.32
CA ARG A 179 6.33 13.65 7.60
C ARG A 179 5.23 14.05 8.57
N GLY A 180 4.40 13.09 8.90
CA GLY A 180 3.26 13.30 9.77
C GLY A 180 3.63 14.02 11.07
N ASP A 181 3.51 15.31 11.07
CA ASP A 181 3.38 16.06 12.29
C ASP A 181 1.90 15.96 12.72
N LEU A 182 1.62 14.91 13.49
CA LEU A 182 0.30 14.64 14.08
C LEU A 182 -0.15 15.68 15.13
N ARG A 183 0.57 16.78 15.27
CA ARG A 183 0.26 17.86 16.23
C ARG A 183 -0.62 18.97 15.69
N ARG A 184 -1.23 18.84 14.52
CA ARG A 184 -2.04 19.92 13.94
C ARG A 184 -3.51 19.95 14.35
N GLY A 185 -3.93 19.12 15.31
CA GLY A 185 -5.24 19.27 15.96
C GLY A 185 -5.30 20.44 16.97
N ASP A 186 -4.17 20.74 17.62
CA ASP A 186 -4.17 21.61 18.78
C ASP A 186 -4.14 23.12 18.45
N ASN A 187 -3.51 23.53 17.37
CA ASN A 187 -3.34 24.98 17.10
C ASN A 187 -4.61 25.72 16.70
N LYS A 188 -5.58 25.07 16.11
CA LYS A 188 -6.83 25.73 15.68
C LYS A 188 -7.77 25.93 16.86
N TYR A 189 -7.78 25.02 17.80
CA TYR A 189 -8.57 25.14 19.03
C TYR A 189 -7.94 26.09 20.04
N THR A 190 -6.62 26.11 20.14
CA THR A 190 -5.91 27.05 21.03
C THR A 190 -6.06 28.49 20.59
N GLN A 191 -6.05 28.77 19.27
CA GLN A 191 -6.34 30.11 18.76
C GLN A 191 -7.80 30.53 18.96
N LEU A 192 -8.74 29.59 18.87
CA LEU A 192 -10.15 29.87 19.14
C LEU A 192 -10.41 30.16 20.63
N ILE A 193 -9.74 29.45 21.52
CA ILE A 193 -9.86 29.67 22.97
C ILE A 193 -9.26 31.03 23.36
N ASN A 194 -8.07 31.37 22.86
CA ASN A 194 -7.45 32.67 23.14
C ASN A 194 -8.27 33.86 22.63
N ASN A 195 -8.94 33.70 21.50
CA ASN A 195 -9.84 34.74 20.96
C ASN A 195 -11.17 34.88 21.73
N LEU A 196 -11.54 33.91 22.54
CA LEU A 196 -12.73 33.95 23.39
C LEU A 196 -12.45 34.51 24.79
N GLU A 197 -11.17 34.51 25.21
CA GLU A 197 -10.75 35.08 26.51
C GLU A 197 -10.42 36.57 26.42
N GLU A 198 -10.25 37.16 25.21
CA GLU A 198 -9.95 38.56 24.98
C GLU A 198 -11.20 39.43 24.67
N ASN A 199 -12.42 38.87 24.71
CA ASN A 199 -13.69 39.59 24.58
C ASN A 199 -14.56 39.36 25.84
#